data_9497220523f6e3e70b9dd3501e888578
#
_entry.id   9497220523f6e3e70b9dd3501e888578
#
_cell.length_a   1.000
_cell.length_b   1.000
_cell.length_c   1.000
_cell.angle_alpha   90.00
_cell.angle_beta   90.00
_cell.angle_gamma   90.00
#
_symmetry.space_group_name_H-M   'P 1'
#
loop_
_entity.id
_entity.type
_entity.pdbx_description
1 polymer ?
#
loop_
_entity_poly.entity_id
_entity_poly.type
_entity_poly.pdbx_seq_one_letter_code
_entity_poly.pdbx_strand_id
1 'polypeptide(L)'
;MSDTFTIVPSGSYVVEKRQPKLLEAYLGSCVGVTIVDRKQGVGGLYHILLPEPPLPDTTYQREAYAASGLPMFFDEIIRKGADKSRLEAVVAGGAFIAPAVSEDFYMNVGGRTLMIVEEFLREKDIPIRYGETGGFFSCKITLNLQTMDTSVEPIGEKAAMVNPPSNLKISRYDILEVISRIQPIPQIALEILNMLKSGNYDMSLVADKVEKDQVITAKILGFCNSPYMRCPTPITSVERAVAFLGERRLLQMILSAYCHEVFHTKVGGYSMCRGGLFRHALITAHLAETISTALNLNEGEAYTAGLLHDIGKIVLDQYIFPFAPFFYRKALMEGADLKELERKYLGIDHAEAGKLLGEYWHLPAEIVEVIEKHEDVENFSKMSPVAKTVLIANMIASRFAVQNSLSSMLLADIDFSEIKKGLSVEMFYRLVESISTLQHVV
;
A
#
# COMPACT_ATOMS: atom_id res chain seq x y z
N MET A 1 -39.40 -9.58 -1.03
CA MET A 1 -38.80 -10.94 -1.08
C MET A 1 -37.39 -10.77 -0.59
N SER A 2 -36.98 -11.50 0.44
CA SER A 2 -35.57 -11.43 0.91
C SER A 2 -34.70 -12.05 -0.18
N ASP A 3 -33.77 -11.27 -0.73
CA ASP A 3 -32.78 -11.78 -1.67
C ASP A 3 -31.99 -12.89 -0.98
N THR A 4 -32.00 -14.07 -1.60
CA THR A 4 -31.20 -15.19 -1.10
C THR A 4 -29.75 -14.90 -1.48
N PHE A 5 -28.84 -14.86 -0.52
CA PHE A 5 -27.41 -14.67 -0.80
C PHE A 5 -26.62 -15.98 -0.58
N THR A 6 -25.54 -16.11 -1.32
CA THR A 6 -24.57 -17.19 -1.16
C THR A 6 -23.18 -16.59 -1.02
N ILE A 7 -22.52 -16.89 0.09
CA ILE A 7 -21.11 -16.54 0.27
C ILE A 7 -20.26 -17.55 -0.52
N VAL A 8 -19.40 -17.03 -1.39
CA VAL A 8 -18.43 -17.83 -2.14
C VAL A 8 -17.18 -17.97 -1.27
N PRO A 9 -16.85 -19.18 -0.80
CA PRO A 9 -15.69 -19.40 0.04
C PRO A 9 -14.38 -19.09 -0.69
N SER A 10 -13.35 -18.75 0.09
CA SER A 10 -11.99 -18.56 -0.45
C SER A 10 -11.49 -19.82 -1.16
N GLY A 11 -10.89 -19.67 -2.33
CA GLY A 11 -10.42 -20.77 -3.17
C GLY A 11 -11.55 -21.52 -3.89
N SER A 12 -12.70 -20.88 -4.16
CA SER A 12 -13.80 -21.50 -4.87
C SER A 12 -14.53 -20.51 -5.78
N TYR A 13 -15.35 -21.01 -6.69
CA TYR A 13 -16.20 -20.19 -7.54
C TYR A 13 -17.63 -20.75 -7.63
N VAL A 14 -18.56 -19.88 -8.01
CA VAL A 14 -19.95 -20.23 -8.30
C VAL A 14 -20.33 -19.60 -9.63
N VAL A 15 -20.93 -20.40 -10.55
CA VAL A 15 -21.45 -19.94 -11.84
C VAL A 15 -22.91 -20.37 -11.97
N GLU A 16 -23.79 -19.39 -12.19
CA GLU A 16 -25.22 -19.63 -12.28
C GLU A 16 -25.88 -18.83 -13.41
N LYS A 17 -27.08 -19.27 -13.79
CA LYS A 17 -27.98 -18.52 -14.70
C LYS A 17 -28.77 -17.48 -13.89
N ARG A 18 -29.37 -16.53 -14.61
CA ARG A 18 -30.21 -15.48 -14.06
C ARG A 18 -31.27 -16.00 -13.10
N GLN A 19 -31.23 -15.49 -11.88
CA GLN A 19 -32.17 -15.80 -10.80
C GLN A 19 -32.09 -14.74 -9.70
N PRO A 20 -33.12 -14.62 -8.82
CA PRO A 20 -33.11 -13.66 -7.72
C PRO A 20 -32.18 -14.12 -6.59
N LYS A 21 -30.88 -13.99 -6.78
CA LYS A 21 -29.83 -14.44 -5.85
C LYS A 21 -28.61 -13.54 -5.94
N LEU A 22 -27.97 -13.31 -4.82
CA LEU A 22 -26.71 -12.59 -4.71
C LEU A 22 -25.56 -13.57 -4.44
N LEU A 23 -24.45 -13.43 -5.15
CA LEU A 23 -23.19 -14.10 -4.83
C LEU A 23 -22.28 -13.07 -4.17
N GLU A 24 -21.73 -13.39 -3.00
CA GLU A 24 -20.87 -12.49 -2.24
C GLU A 24 -19.54 -13.14 -1.91
N ALA A 25 -18.45 -12.35 -1.95
CA ALA A 25 -17.15 -12.75 -1.42
C ALA A 25 -16.55 -11.59 -0.62
N TYR A 26 -15.89 -11.94 0.49
CA TYR A 26 -15.21 -11.01 1.38
C TYR A 26 -13.72 -11.11 1.12
N LEU A 27 -13.15 -10.05 0.58
CA LEU A 27 -11.81 -10.03 0.02
C LEU A 27 -10.87 -9.22 0.91
N GLY A 28 -9.72 -9.81 1.18
CA GLY A 28 -8.58 -9.15 1.76
C GLY A 28 -7.41 -9.18 0.77
N SER A 29 -6.40 -9.96 1.07
CA SER A 29 -5.33 -10.31 0.12
C SER A 29 -5.81 -11.23 -1.03
N CYS A 30 -6.97 -11.86 -0.87
CA CYS A 30 -7.63 -12.62 -1.92
C CYS A 30 -8.14 -11.70 -3.04
N VAL A 31 -8.30 -12.27 -4.25
CA VAL A 31 -8.85 -11.56 -5.41
C VAL A 31 -10.21 -12.16 -5.77
N GLY A 32 -11.20 -11.30 -5.96
CA GLY A 32 -12.52 -11.66 -6.45
C GLY A 32 -12.67 -11.26 -7.93
N VAL A 33 -13.16 -12.18 -8.75
CA VAL A 33 -13.43 -11.95 -10.16
C VAL A 33 -14.86 -12.32 -10.47
N THR A 34 -15.63 -11.37 -11.00
CA THR A 34 -16.90 -11.71 -11.64
C THR A 34 -16.73 -11.70 -13.15
N ILE A 35 -17.32 -12.68 -13.83
CA ILE A 35 -17.45 -12.71 -15.27
C ILE A 35 -18.92 -12.91 -15.61
N VAL A 36 -19.48 -12.08 -16.50
CA VAL A 36 -20.88 -12.13 -16.84
C VAL A 36 -21.12 -12.00 -18.36
N ASP A 37 -22.14 -12.72 -18.86
CA ASP A 37 -22.80 -12.45 -20.14
C ASP A 37 -24.23 -11.96 -19.81
N ARG A 38 -24.43 -10.64 -19.86
CA ARG A 38 -25.72 -10.01 -19.52
C ARG A 38 -26.85 -10.48 -20.42
N LYS A 39 -26.56 -10.73 -21.71
CA LYS A 39 -27.56 -11.10 -22.71
C LYS A 39 -28.06 -12.53 -22.50
N GLN A 40 -27.16 -13.47 -22.25
CA GLN A 40 -27.54 -14.87 -21.95
C GLN A 40 -27.98 -15.05 -20.50
N GLY A 41 -27.71 -14.06 -19.65
CA GLY A 41 -28.01 -14.15 -18.23
C GLY A 41 -27.21 -15.22 -17.52
N VAL A 42 -25.92 -15.33 -17.84
CA VAL A 42 -24.97 -16.22 -17.17
C VAL A 42 -23.94 -15.37 -16.47
N GLY A 43 -23.68 -15.66 -15.20
CA GLY A 43 -22.66 -14.96 -14.43
C GLY A 43 -22.05 -15.85 -13.36
N GLY A 44 -20.83 -15.52 -12.97
CA GLY A 44 -20.13 -16.21 -11.91
C GLY A 44 -19.27 -15.27 -11.09
N LEU A 45 -19.02 -15.68 -9.86
CA LEU A 45 -18.08 -15.06 -8.94
C LEU A 45 -17.04 -16.08 -8.50
N TYR A 46 -15.78 -15.75 -8.67
CA TYR A 46 -14.64 -16.54 -8.23
C TYR A 46 -13.87 -15.80 -7.13
N HIS A 47 -13.63 -16.48 -6.02
CA HIS A 47 -12.88 -15.98 -4.85
C HIS A 47 -11.52 -16.69 -4.81
N ILE A 48 -10.51 -16.09 -5.40
CA ILE A 48 -9.16 -16.62 -5.58
C ILE A 48 -8.35 -16.43 -4.32
N LEU A 49 -7.71 -17.47 -3.82
CA LEU A 49 -6.91 -17.45 -2.60
C LEU A 49 -5.43 -17.13 -2.85
N LEU A 50 -4.83 -17.75 -3.86
CA LEU A 50 -3.39 -17.75 -4.13
C LEU A 50 -3.09 -17.58 -5.63
N PRO A 51 -1.88 -17.11 -5.99
CA PRO A 51 -1.52 -16.92 -7.40
C PRO A 51 -1.32 -18.23 -8.15
N GLU A 52 -0.34 -19.02 -7.79
CA GLU A 52 -0.02 -20.30 -8.40
C GLU A 52 0.29 -21.37 -7.36
N PRO A 53 0.13 -22.65 -7.70
CA PRO A 53 0.46 -23.75 -6.81
C PRO A 53 1.98 -23.85 -6.57
N PRO A 54 2.40 -24.29 -5.38
CA PRO A 54 3.82 -24.39 -5.03
C PRO A 54 4.60 -25.41 -5.87
N LEU A 55 3.88 -26.38 -6.47
CA LEU A 55 4.41 -27.39 -7.38
C LEU A 55 3.55 -27.47 -8.64
N PRO A 56 4.16 -27.60 -9.84
CA PRO A 56 3.42 -27.60 -11.11
C PRO A 56 2.34 -28.70 -11.22
N ASP A 57 2.56 -29.84 -10.60
CA ASP A 57 1.67 -31.01 -10.68
C ASP A 57 0.66 -31.10 -9.52
N THR A 58 0.40 -30.00 -8.83
CA THR A 58 -0.58 -29.98 -7.74
C THR A 58 -1.99 -30.24 -8.29
N THR A 59 -2.55 -31.42 -7.97
CA THR A 59 -3.91 -31.80 -8.37
C THR A 59 -4.96 -31.47 -7.33
N TYR A 60 -4.54 -31.16 -6.11
CA TYR A 60 -5.40 -30.87 -4.96
C TYR A 60 -5.77 -29.38 -4.90
N GLN A 61 -7.05 -29.09 -4.70
CA GLN A 61 -7.60 -27.73 -4.56
C GLN A 61 -7.17 -26.75 -5.67
N ARG A 62 -7.27 -27.18 -6.93
CA ARG A 62 -6.88 -26.37 -8.09
C ARG A 62 -7.59 -25.02 -8.16
N GLU A 63 -8.81 -24.93 -7.63
CA GLU A 63 -9.61 -23.72 -7.55
C GLU A 63 -9.08 -22.70 -6.53
N ALA A 64 -8.15 -23.08 -5.65
CA ALA A 64 -7.53 -22.14 -4.73
C ALA A 64 -6.55 -21.18 -5.42
N TYR A 65 -6.07 -21.54 -6.60
CA TYR A 65 -5.01 -20.83 -7.32
C TYR A 65 -5.52 -20.16 -8.61
N ALA A 66 -5.10 -18.90 -8.84
CA ALA A 66 -5.47 -18.18 -10.05
C ALA A 66 -5.07 -18.94 -11.33
N ALA A 67 -3.80 -19.38 -11.39
CA ALA A 67 -3.24 -20.01 -12.58
C ALA A 67 -4.01 -21.27 -13.02
N SER A 68 -4.52 -22.08 -12.10
CA SER A 68 -5.26 -23.31 -12.42
C SER A 68 -6.78 -23.14 -12.35
N GLY A 69 -7.28 -22.24 -11.52
CA GLY A 69 -8.73 -22.09 -11.32
C GLY A 69 -9.40 -21.14 -12.32
N LEU A 70 -8.69 -20.13 -12.85
CA LEU A 70 -9.28 -19.23 -13.87
C LEU A 70 -9.71 -19.97 -15.14
N PRO A 71 -8.90 -20.87 -15.72
CA PRO A 71 -9.38 -21.70 -16.84
C PRO A 71 -10.63 -22.51 -16.50
N MET A 72 -10.67 -23.13 -15.31
CA MET A 72 -11.82 -23.93 -14.87
C MET A 72 -13.08 -23.05 -14.70
N PHE A 73 -12.93 -21.88 -14.10
CA PHE A 73 -14.02 -20.92 -13.93
C PHE A 73 -14.56 -20.42 -15.28
N PHE A 74 -13.68 -20.10 -16.21
CA PHE A 74 -14.04 -19.67 -17.56
C PHE A 74 -14.79 -20.79 -18.32
N ASP A 75 -14.27 -22.01 -18.29
CA ASP A 75 -14.89 -23.15 -18.95
C ASP A 75 -16.29 -23.43 -18.40
N GLU A 76 -16.49 -23.28 -17.09
CA GLU A 76 -17.80 -23.43 -16.46
C GLU A 76 -18.78 -22.33 -16.92
N ILE A 77 -18.34 -21.09 -17.10
CA ILE A 77 -19.15 -19.97 -17.61
C ILE A 77 -19.61 -20.30 -19.06
N ILE A 78 -18.69 -20.76 -19.90
CA ILE A 78 -19.03 -21.17 -21.28
C ILE A 78 -19.95 -22.39 -21.29
N ARG A 79 -19.70 -23.38 -20.45
CA ARG A 79 -20.56 -24.58 -20.31
C ARG A 79 -21.99 -24.24 -19.88
N LYS A 80 -22.17 -23.18 -19.08
CA LYS A 80 -23.52 -22.68 -18.70
C LYS A 80 -24.22 -21.92 -19.81
N GLY A 81 -23.55 -21.66 -20.94
CA GLY A 81 -24.16 -21.12 -22.17
C GLY A 81 -23.84 -19.64 -22.42
N ALA A 82 -22.83 -19.06 -21.75
CA ALA A 82 -22.36 -17.74 -22.08
C ALA A 82 -21.66 -17.70 -23.44
N ASP A 83 -21.76 -16.56 -24.13
CA ASP A 83 -21.06 -16.29 -25.37
C ASP A 83 -19.76 -15.53 -25.08
N LYS A 84 -18.64 -16.15 -25.46
CA LYS A 84 -17.31 -15.62 -25.24
C LYS A 84 -17.15 -14.16 -25.72
N SER A 85 -17.75 -13.77 -26.80
CA SER A 85 -17.64 -12.44 -27.41
C SER A 85 -18.36 -11.33 -26.61
N ARG A 86 -19.13 -11.69 -25.61
CA ARG A 86 -19.93 -10.75 -24.79
C ARG A 86 -19.58 -10.78 -23.30
N LEU A 87 -18.55 -11.52 -22.96
CA LEU A 87 -18.10 -11.56 -21.57
C LEU A 87 -17.53 -10.22 -21.15
N GLU A 88 -17.81 -9.85 -19.92
CA GLU A 88 -17.23 -8.71 -19.25
C GLU A 88 -16.87 -9.09 -17.80
N ALA A 89 -15.84 -8.50 -17.26
CA ALA A 89 -15.33 -8.82 -15.93
C ALA A 89 -15.32 -7.59 -15.01
N VAL A 90 -15.46 -7.86 -13.71
CA VAL A 90 -15.11 -6.93 -12.62
C VAL A 90 -14.13 -7.66 -11.72
N VAL A 91 -13.07 -6.96 -11.31
CA VAL A 91 -11.99 -7.50 -10.46
C VAL A 91 -11.90 -6.67 -9.20
N ALA A 92 -11.80 -7.31 -8.03
CA ALA A 92 -11.66 -6.62 -6.76
C ALA A 92 -10.78 -7.37 -5.78
N GLY A 93 -10.29 -6.69 -4.75
CA GLY A 93 -9.44 -7.29 -3.71
C GLY A 93 -7.95 -7.26 -4.06
N GLY A 94 -7.21 -8.27 -3.62
CA GLY A 94 -5.75 -8.25 -3.73
C GLY A 94 -5.11 -7.20 -2.82
N ALA A 95 -5.85 -6.78 -1.78
CA ALA A 95 -5.35 -5.81 -0.84
C ALA A 95 -4.14 -6.35 -0.08
N PHE A 96 -3.24 -5.47 0.23
CA PHE A 96 -2.09 -5.77 1.05
C PHE A 96 -2.49 -5.80 2.53
N ILE A 97 -3.07 -6.89 2.97
CA ILE A 97 -3.49 -7.11 4.37
C ILE A 97 -2.42 -7.97 5.03
N ALA A 98 -1.41 -7.35 5.61
CA ALA A 98 -0.47 -8.09 6.41
C ALA A 98 -0.89 -8.09 7.89
N PRO A 99 -0.76 -9.19 8.60
CA PRO A 99 -0.45 -9.14 10.02
C PRO A 99 0.89 -8.40 10.21
N ALA A 100 1.15 -7.86 11.37
CA ALA A 100 2.25 -6.95 11.69
C ALA A 100 3.69 -7.47 11.40
N VAL A 101 3.87 -8.47 10.56
CA VAL A 101 5.16 -9.11 10.25
C VAL A 101 5.43 -9.02 8.76
N SER A 102 6.64 -8.58 8.44
CA SER A 102 7.20 -8.24 7.14
C SER A 102 7.16 -9.32 6.03
N GLU A 103 6.70 -10.52 6.32
CA GLU A 103 6.75 -11.66 5.37
C GLU A 103 5.81 -11.48 4.18
N ASP A 104 4.61 -10.94 4.39
CA ASP A 104 3.64 -10.73 3.31
C ASP A 104 4.01 -9.59 2.36
N PHE A 105 4.85 -8.65 2.81
CA PHE A 105 5.33 -7.56 1.95
C PHE A 105 6.13 -8.11 0.76
N TYR A 106 6.94 -9.13 1.00
CA TYR A 106 7.77 -9.75 -0.03
C TYR A 106 7.05 -10.84 -0.83
N MET A 107 6.00 -11.44 -0.28
CA MET A 107 5.24 -12.46 -0.99
C MET A 107 4.26 -11.87 -2.00
N ASN A 108 3.82 -10.64 -1.78
CA ASN A 108 2.85 -9.91 -2.63
C ASN A 108 1.77 -10.82 -3.26
N VAL A 109 1.17 -11.66 -2.43
CA VAL A 109 0.20 -12.68 -2.90
C VAL A 109 -0.94 -12.04 -3.69
N GLY A 110 -1.48 -10.92 -3.19
CA GLY A 110 -2.56 -10.18 -3.85
C GLY A 110 -2.14 -9.64 -5.21
N GLY A 111 -1.00 -8.96 -5.31
CA GLY A 111 -0.49 -8.40 -6.56
C GLY A 111 -0.15 -9.47 -7.60
N ARG A 112 0.52 -10.56 -7.19
CA ARG A 112 0.79 -11.70 -8.09
C ARG A 112 -0.48 -12.36 -8.60
N THR A 113 -1.48 -12.51 -7.73
CA THR A 113 -2.79 -13.06 -8.12
C THR A 113 -3.46 -12.14 -9.15
N LEU A 114 -3.41 -10.82 -8.95
CA LEU A 114 -3.98 -9.84 -9.88
C LEU A 114 -3.30 -9.88 -11.24
N MET A 115 -1.97 -9.96 -11.30
CA MET A 115 -1.24 -10.08 -12.57
C MET A 115 -1.71 -11.29 -13.39
N ILE A 116 -1.88 -12.44 -12.74
CA ILE A 116 -2.38 -13.65 -13.42
C ILE A 116 -3.82 -13.46 -13.88
N VAL A 117 -4.67 -12.81 -13.09
CA VAL A 117 -6.07 -12.51 -13.46
C VAL A 117 -6.12 -11.59 -14.68
N GLU A 118 -5.38 -10.48 -14.66
CA GLU A 118 -5.35 -9.50 -15.74
C GLU A 118 -4.80 -10.10 -17.04
N GLU A 119 -3.72 -10.87 -16.94
CA GLU A 119 -3.14 -11.57 -18.08
C GLU A 119 -4.13 -12.57 -18.68
N PHE A 120 -4.78 -13.39 -17.86
CA PHE A 120 -5.79 -14.35 -18.30
C PHE A 120 -6.98 -13.66 -18.99
N LEU A 121 -7.52 -12.58 -18.40
CA LEU A 121 -8.64 -11.84 -19.00
C LEU A 121 -8.24 -11.20 -20.33
N ARG A 122 -7.03 -10.65 -20.42
CA ARG A 122 -6.47 -10.11 -21.66
C ARG A 122 -6.31 -11.18 -22.74
N GLU A 123 -5.77 -12.37 -22.42
CA GLU A 123 -5.62 -13.48 -23.35
C GLU A 123 -6.97 -14.03 -23.88
N LYS A 124 -8.01 -13.90 -23.08
CA LYS A 124 -9.37 -14.31 -23.44
C LYS A 124 -10.19 -13.21 -24.10
N ASP A 125 -9.62 -12.01 -24.31
CA ASP A 125 -10.30 -10.82 -24.81
C ASP A 125 -11.53 -10.42 -23.97
N ILE A 126 -11.45 -10.56 -22.64
CA ILE A 126 -12.51 -10.21 -21.71
C ILE A 126 -12.22 -8.81 -21.12
N PRO A 127 -13.00 -7.78 -21.48
CA PRO A 127 -12.78 -6.44 -20.96
C PRO A 127 -13.09 -6.36 -19.46
N ILE A 128 -12.21 -5.73 -18.71
CA ILE A 128 -12.44 -5.36 -17.31
C ILE A 128 -13.21 -4.04 -17.34
N ARG A 129 -14.48 -4.08 -16.96
CA ARG A 129 -15.33 -2.87 -16.91
C ARG A 129 -14.98 -1.95 -15.76
N TYR A 130 -14.59 -2.56 -14.67
CA TYR A 130 -14.34 -1.85 -13.44
C TYR A 130 -13.45 -2.72 -12.55
N GLY A 131 -12.52 -2.10 -11.84
CA GLY A 131 -11.64 -2.80 -10.91
C GLY A 131 -11.41 -1.97 -9.66
N GLU A 132 -11.64 -2.57 -8.50
CA GLU A 132 -11.17 -2.05 -7.21
C GLU A 132 -10.16 -3.02 -6.63
N THR A 133 -8.94 -2.88 -7.12
CA THR A 133 -7.87 -3.81 -6.81
C THR A 133 -6.81 -3.13 -5.96
N GLY A 134 -6.22 -3.90 -5.07
CA GLY A 134 -5.14 -3.41 -4.27
C GLY A 134 -5.53 -2.57 -3.08
N GLY A 135 -4.65 -1.65 -2.76
CA GLY A 135 -4.80 -0.81 -1.59
C GLY A 135 -4.61 -1.59 -0.29
N PHE A 136 -5.15 -1.05 0.77
CA PHE A 136 -4.95 -1.55 2.14
C PHE A 136 -6.28 -1.90 2.82
N PHE A 137 -7.32 -2.12 2.08
CA PHE A 137 -8.65 -2.35 2.64
C PHE A 137 -9.24 -3.68 2.20
N SER A 138 -10.00 -4.29 3.09
CA SER A 138 -10.86 -5.40 2.73
C SER A 138 -12.13 -4.87 2.05
N CYS A 139 -12.58 -5.58 1.02
CA CYS A 139 -13.81 -5.24 0.34
C CYS A 139 -14.74 -6.45 0.21
N LYS A 140 -16.00 -6.16 -0.01
CA LYS A 140 -17.01 -7.16 -0.38
C LYS A 140 -17.35 -6.97 -1.85
N ILE A 141 -17.18 -8.01 -2.65
CA ILE A 141 -17.69 -8.06 -4.02
C ILE A 141 -19.01 -8.79 -4.04
N THR A 142 -20.01 -8.22 -4.69
CA THR A 142 -21.35 -8.80 -4.81
C THR A 142 -21.76 -8.86 -6.27
N LEU A 143 -22.11 -10.04 -6.77
CA LEU A 143 -22.73 -10.23 -8.08
C LEU A 143 -24.24 -10.46 -7.87
N ASN A 144 -25.06 -9.58 -8.41
CA ASN A 144 -26.50 -9.77 -8.48
C ASN A 144 -26.87 -10.59 -9.73
N LEU A 145 -27.26 -11.83 -9.55
CA LEU A 145 -27.59 -12.74 -10.65
C LEU A 145 -28.90 -12.36 -11.37
N GLN A 146 -29.77 -11.54 -10.77
CA GLN A 146 -30.98 -11.08 -11.44
C GLN A 146 -30.68 -10.00 -12.48
N THR A 147 -29.81 -9.06 -12.14
CA THR A 147 -29.45 -7.92 -13.01
C THR A 147 -28.15 -8.15 -13.76
N MET A 148 -27.33 -9.08 -13.32
CA MET A 148 -25.93 -9.29 -13.75
C MET A 148 -25.02 -8.09 -13.42
N ASP A 149 -25.37 -7.30 -12.41
CA ASP A 149 -24.52 -6.20 -11.95
C ASP A 149 -23.60 -6.64 -10.82
N THR A 150 -22.37 -6.15 -10.87
CA THR A 150 -21.39 -6.34 -9.81
C THR A 150 -21.23 -5.05 -9.06
N SER A 151 -21.21 -5.12 -7.72
CA SER A 151 -20.82 -4.02 -6.85
C SER A 151 -19.65 -4.43 -5.98
N VAL A 152 -18.80 -3.45 -5.65
CA VAL A 152 -17.70 -3.61 -4.71
C VAL A 152 -17.88 -2.59 -3.59
N GLU A 153 -17.90 -3.07 -2.36
CA GLU A 153 -18.11 -2.25 -1.18
C GLU A 153 -16.95 -2.47 -0.19
N PRO A 154 -16.36 -1.41 0.35
CA PRO A 154 -15.35 -1.59 1.39
C PRO A 154 -15.97 -2.21 2.65
N ILE A 155 -15.19 -3.13 3.29
CA ILE A 155 -15.56 -3.70 4.58
C ILE A 155 -14.89 -2.87 5.67
N GLY A 156 -15.69 -2.27 6.52
CA GLY A 156 -15.28 -1.57 7.73
C GLY A 156 -16.52 -1.32 8.55
N GLU A 157 -16.36 -1.07 9.83
CA GLU A 157 -17.50 -0.63 10.62
C GLU A 157 -18.25 0.43 9.82
N LYS A 158 -19.55 0.24 9.62
CA LYS A 158 -20.44 1.30 9.20
C LYS A 158 -20.46 2.34 10.33
N ALA A 159 -19.37 3.08 10.48
CA ALA A 159 -19.48 4.37 11.09
C ALA A 159 -20.55 5.07 10.26
N ALA A 160 -21.67 5.35 10.87
CA ALA A 160 -22.68 6.19 10.27
C ALA A 160 -21.92 7.33 9.58
N MET A 161 -22.24 7.66 8.32
CA MET A 161 -21.61 8.77 7.62
C MET A 161 -21.89 10.07 8.38
N VAL A 162 -21.24 10.24 9.50
CA VAL A 162 -21.25 11.48 10.26
C VAL A 162 -20.21 12.34 9.55
N ASN A 163 -20.70 13.26 8.71
CA ASN A 163 -19.82 14.28 8.18
C ASN A 163 -19.22 15.06 9.36
N PRO A 164 -17.93 15.34 9.35
CA PRO A 164 -17.34 16.22 10.35
C PRO A 164 -18.11 17.56 10.30
N PRO A 165 -18.31 18.20 11.45
CA PRO A 165 -18.93 19.52 11.47
C PRO A 165 -18.17 20.43 10.50
N SER A 166 -18.91 21.19 9.69
CA SER A 166 -18.36 22.10 8.66
C SER A 166 -17.40 23.18 9.20
N ASN A 167 -17.25 23.26 10.52
CA ASN A 167 -16.47 24.27 11.26
C ASN A 167 -15.39 23.67 12.18
N LEU A 168 -14.88 22.47 11.90
CA LEU A 168 -13.78 21.90 12.68
C LEU A 168 -12.47 22.62 12.34
N LYS A 169 -12.42 23.95 12.52
CA LYS A 169 -11.18 24.71 12.35
C LYS A 169 -10.29 24.47 13.56
N ILE A 170 -9.26 23.69 13.34
CA ILE A 170 -8.25 23.39 14.35
C ILE A 170 -7.27 24.58 14.40
N SER A 171 -7.06 25.11 15.59
CA SER A 171 -6.06 26.17 15.77
C SER A 171 -4.64 25.57 15.80
N ARG A 172 -3.64 26.41 15.52
CA ARG A 172 -2.24 26.00 15.67
C ARG A 172 -1.93 25.55 17.11
N TYR A 173 -2.61 26.12 18.09
CA TYR A 173 -2.46 25.74 19.50
C TYR A 173 -2.96 24.31 19.73
N ASP A 174 -4.12 23.94 19.19
CA ASP A 174 -4.66 22.59 19.30
C ASP A 174 -3.70 21.56 18.66
N ILE A 175 -3.12 21.90 17.51
CA ILE A 175 -2.13 21.04 16.83
C ILE A 175 -0.91 20.83 17.73
N LEU A 176 -0.35 21.88 18.33
CA LEU A 176 0.80 21.75 19.21
C LEU A 176 0.48 20.96 20.49
N GLU A 177 -0.75 21.08 21.00
CA GLU A 177 -1.21 20.26 22.12
C GLU A 177 -1.25 18.78 21.75
N VAL A 178 -1.78 18.42 20.60
CA VAL A 178 -1.78 17.03 20.10
C VAL A 178 -0.35 16.55 19.87
N ILE A 179 0.49 17.34 19.22
CA ILE A 179 1.91 17.01 18.98
C ILE A 179 2.62 16.68 20.30
N SER A 180 2.37 17.45 21.36
CA SER A 180 2.99 17.21 22.67
C SER A 180 2.59 15.89 23.34
N ARG A 181 1.45 15.32 22.92
CA ARG A 181 0.93 14.02 23.40
C ARG A 181 1.37 12.83 22.54
N ILE A 182 1.81 13.08 21.32
CA ILE A 182 2.33 12.02 20.44
C ILE A 182 3.69 11.60 20.98
N GLN A 183 3.85 10.30 21.22
CA GLN A 183 5.12 9.77 21.71
C GLN A 183 6.26 10.13 20.74
N PRO A 184 7.31 10.83 21.20
CA PRO A 184 8.41 11.22 20.32
C PRO A 184 9.16 10.00 19.81
N ILE A 185 9.77 10.16 18.64
CA ILE A 185 10.69 9.15 18.11
C ILE A 185 11.81 8.93 19.14
N PRO A 186 12.11 7.68 19.52
CA PRO A 186 13.18 7.37 20.45
C PRO A 186 14.51 7.98 20.01
N GLN A 187 15.35 8.43 20.97
CA GLN A 187 16.63 9.05 20.65
C GLN A 187 17.52 8.16 19.78
N ILE A 188 17.49 6.84 20.01
CA ILE A 188 18.22 5.89 19.17
C ILE A 188 17.78 5.95 17.70
N ALA A 189 16.49 6.16 17.42
CA ALA A 189 16.03 6.31 16.04
C ALA A 189 16.56 7.59 15.40
N LEU A 190 16.65 8.71 16.15
CA LEU A 190 17.30 9.93 15.66
C LEU A 190 18.79 9.75 15.39
N GLU A 191 19.49 8.99 16.22
CA GLU A 191 20.90 8.63 16.01
C GLU A 191 21.04 7.77 14.73
N ILE A 192 20.17 6.79 14.54
CA ILE A 192 20.12 5.96 13.31
C ILE A 192 19.83 6.82 12.07
N LEU A 193 18.93 7.80 12.16
CA LEU A 193 18.68 8.75 11.09
C LEU A 193 19.97 9.47 10.66
N ASN A 194 20.73 9.96 11.64
CA ASN A 194 21.99 10.66 11.37
C ASN A 194 23.06 9.72 10.79
N MET A 195 23.11 8.47 11.24
CA MET A 195 24.00 7.46 10.67
C MET A 195 23.65 7.17 9.20
N LEU A 196 22.38 6.93 8.90
CA LEU A 196 21.92 6.70 7.53
C LEU A 196 22.18 7.89 6.60
N LYS A 197 22.02 9.12 7.12
CA LYS A 197 22.34 10.34 6.39
C LYS A 197 23.84 10.52 6.15
N SER A 198 24.67 10.31 7.15
CA SER A 198 26.13 10.53 7.06
C SER A 198 26.88 9.39 6.39
N GLY A 199 26.31 8.19 6.32
CA GLY A 199 26.98 6.98 5.90
C GLY A 199 28.04 6.48 6.90
N ASN A 200 28.12 7.08 8.09
CA ASN A 200 29.04 6.67 9.17
C ASN A 200 28.27 5.89 10.23
N TYR A 201 28.49 4.58 10.26
CA TYR A 201 27.74 3.66 11.10
C TYR A 201 28.49 3.25 12.35
N ASP A 202 28.01 3.67 13.53
CA ASP A 202 28.50 3.18 14.83
C ASP A 202 27.64 1.99 15.28
N MET A 203 27.98 0.82 14.77
CA MET A 203 27.22 -0.39 15.03
C MET A 203 27.37 -0.91 16.46
N SER A 204 28.42 -0.56 17.18
CA SER A 204 28.57 -0.93 18.59
C SER A 204 27.56 -0.17 19.47
N LEU A 205 27.36 1.11 19.20
CA LEU A 205 26.34 1.94 19.85
C LEU A 205 24.94 1.42 19.54
N VAL A 206 24.69 1.05 18.28
CA VAL A 206 23.39 0.52 17.87
C VAL A 206 23.10 -0.82 18.55
N ALA A 207 24.06 -1.74 18.56
CA ALA A 207 23.89 -3.05 19.18
C ALA A 207 23.60 -2.91 20.70
N ASP A 208 24.40 -2.13 21.42
CA ASP A 208 24.21 -1.90 22.88
C ASP A 208 22.83 -1.34 23.24
N LYS A 209 22.30 -0.43 22.42
CA LYS A 209 20.99 0.15 22.65
C LYS A 209 19.82 -0.75 22.22
N VAL A 210 19.97 -1.39 21.06
CA VAL A 210 18.92 -2.27 20.51
C VAL A 210 18.76 -3.53 21.34
N GLU A 211 19.83 -4.14 21.82
CA GLU A 211 19.78 -5.31 22.68
C GLU A 211 19.03 -5.10 24.01
N LYS A 212 19.01 -3.84 24.49
CA LYS A 212 18.23 -3.46 25.66
C LYS A 212 16.73 -3.33 25.38
N ASP A 213 16.35 -3.22 24.12
CA ASP A 213 14.96 -3.19 23.67
C ASP A 213 14.52 -4.58 23.18
N GLN A 214 13.89 -5.32 24.08
CA GLN A 214 13.46 -6.70 23.81
C GLN A 214 12.48 -6.80 22.62
N VAL A 215 11.63 -5.78 22.41
CA VAL A 215 10.64 -5.77 21.32
C VAL A 215 11.34 -5.60 19.98
N ILE A 216 12.23 -4.63 19.87
CA ILE A 216 12.98 -4.37 18.64
C ILE A 216 13.92 -5.54 18.34
N THR A 217 14.63 -6.06 19.34
CA THR A 217 15.49 -7.25 19.17
C THR A 217 14.69 -8.44 18.65
N ALA A 218 13.51 -8.74 19.24
CA ALA A 218 12.68 -9.83 18.79
C ALA A 218 12.18 -9.65 17.35
N LYS A 219 11.82 -8.42 16.95
CA LYS A 219 11.42 -8.10 15.56
C LYS A 219 12.57 -8.32 14.57
N ILE A 220 13.79 -7.88 14.92
CA ILE A 220 14.98 -8.06 14.08
C ILE A 220 15.29 -9.55 13.90
N LEU A 221 15.38 -10.28 15.00
CA LEU A 221 15.70 -11.71 14.96
C LEU A 221 14.60 -12.51 14.25
N GLY A 222 13.33 -12.19 14.49
CA GLY A 222 12.20 -12.77 13.79
C GLY A 222 12.27 -12.57 12.28
N PHE A 223 12.58 -11.35 11.83
CA PHE A 223 12.77 -11.06 10.41
C PHE A 223 13.92 -11.86 9.80
N CYS A 224 15.12 -11.82 10.44
CA CYS A 224 16.28 -12.53 9.94
C CYS A 224 16.07 -14.05 9.84
N ASN A 225 15.27 -14.62 10.74
CA ASN A 225 14.95 -16.04 10.80
C ASN A 225 13.69 -16.42 10.01
N SER A 226 13.07 -15.47 9.34
CA SER A 226 11.89 -15.76 8.53
C SER A 226 12.22 -16.68 7.36
N PRO A 227 11.26 -17.50 6.89
CA PRO A 227 11.44 -18.35 5.71
C PRO A 227 11.87 -17.58 4.46
N TYR A 228 11.49 -16.31 4.38
CA TYR A 228 11.85 -15.41 3.29
C TYR A 228 13.38 -15.19 3.20
N MET A 229 14.03 -14.94 4.32
CA MET A 229 15.46 -14.65 4.39
C MET A 229 16.33 -15.88 4.11
N ARG A 230 15.76 -17.09 4.13
CA ARG A 230 16.45 -18.38 3.84
C ARG A 230 17.79 -18.52 4.54
N CYS A 231 17.90 -18.00 5.76
CA CYS A 231 19.13 -18.10 6.52
C CYS A 231 19.40 -19.56 6.87
N PRO A 232 20.55 -20.13 6.50
CA PRO A 232 20.84 -21.55 6.72
C PRO A 232 21.05 -21.90 8.19
N THR A 233 21.38 -20.92 9.02
CA THR A 233 21.58 -21.08 10.47
C THR A 233 20.83 -19.98 11.22
N PRO A 234 20.11 -20.30 12.31
CA PRO A 234 19.38 -19.31 13.08
C PRO A 234 20.28 -18.15 13.53
N ILE A 235 19.77 -16.92 13.33
CA ILE A 235 20.39 -15.69 13.81
C ILE A 235 19.88 -15.42 15.22
N THR A 236 20.80 -15.36 16.18
CA THR A 236 20.47 -15.32 17.61
C THR A 236 20.97 -14.05 18.31
N SER A 237 21.68 -13.17 17.59
CA SER A 237 22.15 -11.89 18.14
C SER A 237 22.12 -10.78 17.09
N VAL A 238 22.16 -9.52 17.55
CA VAL A 238 22.17 -8.34 16.69
C VAL A 238 23.45 -8.30 15.86
N GLU A 239 24.60 -8.69 16.41
CA GLU A 239 25.87 -8.73 15.66
C GLU A 239 25.80 -9.73 14.48
N ARG A 240 25.15 -10.88 14.70
CA ARG A 240 24.93 -11.84 13.60
C ARG A 240 23.96 -11.30 12.56
N ALA A 241 22.96 -10.53 12.98
CA ALA A 241 22.05 -9.84 12.06
C ALA A 241 22.81 -8.80 11.22
N VAL A 242 23.76 -8.05 11.81
CA VAL A 242 24.66 -7.14 11.07
C VAL A 242 25.44 -7.90 10.00
N ALA A 243 26.07 -9.00 10.39
CA ALA A 243 26.87 -9.80 9.46
C ALA A 243 26.04 -10.39 8.31
N PHE A 244 24.77 -10.64 8.55
CA PHE A 244 23.86 -11.22 7.57
C PHE A 244 23.20 -10.18 6.64
N LEU A 245 22.70 -9.08 7.22
CA LEU A 245 21.96 -8.04 6.48
C LEU A 245 22.86 -6.92 5.95
N GLY A 246 24.01 -6.71 6.58
CA GLY A 246 24.81 -5.51 6.45
C GLY A 246 24.29 -4.36 7.31
N GLU A 247 25.17 -3.44 7.63
CA GLU A 247 24.90 -2.34 8.57
C GLU A 247 23.72 -1.46 8.14
N ARG A 248 23.73 -0.99 6.90
CA ARG A 248 22.67 -0.09 6.40
C ARG A 248 21.28 -0.73 6.48
N ARG A 249 21.13 -1.96 6.01
CA ARG A 249 19.82 -2.64 6.04
C ARG A 249 19.33 -2.90 7.44
N LEU A 250 20.22 -3.23 8.36
CA LEU A 250 19.85 -3.38 9.75
C LEU A 250 19.36 -2.05 10.35
N LEU A 251 20.06 -0.95 10.09
CA LEU A 251 19.65 0.37 10.57
C LEU A 251 18.27 0.78 10.00
N GLN A 252 18.05 0.56 8.72
CA GLN A 252 16.75 0.82 8.08
C GLN A 252 15.64 0.00 8.73
N MET A 253 15.89 -1.27 9.02
CA MET A 253 14.92 -2.15 9.66
C MET A 253 14.61 -1.73 11.09
N ILE A 254 15.63 -1.33 11.87
CA ILE A 254 15.45 -0.81 13.23
C ILE A 254 14.61 0.47 13.19
N LEU A 255 14.96 1.40 12.30
CA LEU A 255 14.22 2.64 12.14
C LEU A 255 12.75 2.36 11.76
N SER A 256 12.52 1.47 10.81
CA SER A 256 11.17 1.08 10.41
C SER A 256 10.38 0.46 11.56
N ALA A 257 11.03 -0.34 12.41
CA ALA A 257 10.39 -0.95 13.57
C ALA A 257 9.95 0.11 14.61
N TYR A 258 10.75 1.14 14.83
CA TYR A 258 10.37 2.28 15.69
C TYR A 258 9.26 3.13 15.05
N CYS A 259 9.37 3.44 13.76
CA CYS A 259 8.33 4.19 13.06
C CYS A 259 7.00 3.43 13.06
N HIS A 260 7.02 2.11 12.90
CA HIS A 260 5.82 1.29 12.99
C HIS A 260 5.05 1.50 14.30
N GLU A 261 5.73 1.63 15.42
CA GLU A 261 5.10 1.91 16.72
C GLU A 261 4.37 3.27 16.71
N VAL A 262 5.02 4.30 16.15
CA VAL A 262 4.45 5.65 16.03
C VAL A 262 3.23 5.66 15.11
N PHE A 263 3.28 4.96 13.96
CA PHE A 263 2.18 4.85 13.00
C PHE A 263 1.07 3.90 13.46
N HIS A 264 1.31 3.08 14.50
CA HIS A 264 0.34 2.05 14.94
C HIS A 264 -0.68 2.59 15.95
N THR A 265 -0.55 3.83 16.39
CA THR A 265 -1.63 4.51 17.10
C THR A 265 -2.87 4.51 16.21
N LYS A 266 -4.04 4.46 16.84
CA LYS A 266 -5.36 4.30 16.19
C LYS A 266 -5.57 5.26 15.01
N VAL A 267 -5.05 4.92 13.84
CA VAL A 267 -5.14 5.73 12.62
C VAL A 267 -6.23 5.14 11.75
N GLY A 268 -7.32 5.84 11.54
CA GLY A 268 -8.47 5.35 10.80
C GLY A 268 -9.06 6.35 9.80
N GLY A 269 -8.75 7.64 9.91
CA GLY A 269 -9.31 8.66 9.03
C GLY A 269 -8.73 8.66 7.62
N TYR A 270 -7.46 8.30 7.49
CA TYR A 270 -6.71 8.30 6.23
C TYR A 270 -6.63 6.92 5.56
N SER A 271 -6.91 5.86 6.27
CA SER A 271 -6.79 4.50 5.72
C SER A 271 -7.90 3.63 6.24
N MET A 272 -8.51 2.85 5.37
CA MET A 272 -9.50 1.84 5.74
C MET A 272 -8.88 0.62 6.41
N CYS A 273 -7.55 0.52 6.42
CA CYS A 273 -6.82 -0.59 7.01
C CYS A 273 -5.89 -0.15 8.11
N ARG A 274 -5.91 -0.90 9.18
CA ARG A 274 -4.92 -0.75 10.24
C ARG A 274 -3.51 -0.94 9.65
N GLY A 275 -2.65 0.07 9.83
CA GLY A 275 -1.28 0.05 9.31
C GLY A 275 -1.13 0.53 7.86
N GLY A 276 -2.19 0.98 7.20
CA GLY A 276 -2.12 1.47 5.80
C GLY A 276 -1.17 2.63 5.61
N LEU A 277 -1.15 3.60 6.52
CA LEU A 277 -0.22 4.73 6.46
C LEU A 277 1.24 4.28 6.58
N PHE A 278 1.54 3.36 7.50
CA PHE A 278 2.90 2.85 7.66
C PHE A 278 3.37 2.11 6.40
N ARG A 279 2.50 1.33 5.77
CA ARG A 279 2.84 0.62 4.52
C ARG A 279 3.10 1.57 3.38
N HIS A 280 2.26 2.59 3.20
CA HIS A 280 2.50 3.62 2.21
C HIS A 280 3.86 4.29 2.45
N ALA A 281 4.15 4.66 3.69
CA ALA A 281 5.44 5.24 4.08
C ALA A 281 6.62 4.30 3.77
N LEU A 282 6.47 3.00 4.03
CA LEU A 282 7.51 2.01 3.78
C LEU A 282 7.76 1.79 2.27
N ILE A 283 6.69 1.71 1.47
CA ILE A 283 6.80 1.63 0.01
C ILE A 283 7.49 2.88 -0.54
N THR A 284 7.06 4.07 -0.10
CA THR A 284 7.68 5.34 -0.51
C THR A 284 9.17 5.39 -0.13
N ALA A 285 9.54 4.88 1.06
CA ALA A 285 10.93 4.81 1.51
C ALA A 285 11.78 3.93 0.58
N HIS A 286 11.34 2.73 0.26
CA HIS A 286 12.08 1.82 -0.63
C HIS A 286 12.16 2.34 -2.08
N LEU A 287 11.10 2.94 -2.59
CA LEU A 287 11.11 3.61 -3.89
C LEU A 287 12.11 4.78 -3.89
N ALA A 288 12.09 5.62 -2.86
CA ALA A 288 13.01 6.75 -2.72
C ALA A 288 14.47 6.28 -2.63
N GLU A 289 14.75 5.21 -1.89
CA GLU A 289 16.08 4.56 -1.84
C GLU A 289 16.52 4.13 -3.24
N THR A 290 15.67 3.40 -3.96
CA THR A 290 15.98 2.88 -5.30
C THR A 290 16.22 4.00 -6.31
N ILE A 291 15.38 5.04 -6.31
CA ILE A 291 15.54 6.20 -7.16
C ILE A 291 16.84 6.94 -6.84
N SER A 292 17.17 7.09 -5.55
CA SER A 292 18.42 7.72 -5.10
C SER A 292 19.64 6.97 -5.56
N THR A 293 19.63 5.63 -5.52
CA THR A 293 20.72 4.79 -6.07
C THR A 293 20.91 5.08 -7.56
N ALA A 294 19.83 5.10 -8.34
CA ALA A 294 19.89 5.38 -9.77
C ALA A 294 20.41 6.79 -10.11
N LEU A 295 20.14 7.75 -9.23
CA LEU A 295 20.55 9.15 -9.38
C LEU A 295 21.90 9.47 -8.71
N ASN A 296 22.57 8.49 -8.09
CA ASN A 296 23.79 8.65 -7.29
C ASN A 296 23.62 9.68 -6.15
N LEU A 297 22.48 9.64 -5.47
CA LEU A 297 22.17 10.45 -4.31
C LEU A 297 22.30 9.63 -3.02
N ASN A 298 22.14 10.26 -1.87
CA ASN A 298 22.18 9.58 -0.58
C ASN A 298 20.96 8.69 -0.35
N GLU A 299 21.14 7.38 -0.47
CA GLU A 299 20.09 6.37 -0.34
C GLU A 299 19.48 6.31 1.07
N GLY A 300 20.33 6.40 2.11
CA GLY A 300 19.89 6.33 3.50
C GLY A 300 19.03 7.54 3.90
N GLU A 301 19.41 8.73 3.43
CA GLU A 301 18.63 9.95 3.65
C GLU A 301 17.29 9.90 2.92
N ALA A 302 17.27 9.43 1.66
CA ALA A 302 16.06 9.30 0.89
C ALA A 302 15.11 8.26 1.45
N TYR A 303 15.62 7.11 1.90
CA TYR A 303 14.83 6.10 2.60
C TYR A 303 14.15 6.69 3.84
N THR A 304 14.93 7.37 4.68
CA THR A 304 14.45 7.99 5.92
C THR A 304 13.39 9.04 5.65
N ALA A 305 13.65 9.94 4.71
CA ALA A 305 12.72 11.00 4.32
C ALA A 305 11.42 10.41 3.76
N GLY A 306 11.52 9.38 2.93
CA GLY A 306 10.37 8.64 2.41
C GLY A 306 9.57 7.94 3.50
N LEU A 307 10.23 7.41 4.54
CA LEU A 307 9.52 6.78 5.66
C LEU A 307 8.73 7.78 6.52
N LEU A 308 9.19 9.03 6.60
CA LEU A 308 8.61 10.06 7.47
C LEU A 308 7.75 11.10 6.73
N HIS A 309 7.67 11.07 5.41
CA HIS A 309 7.03 12.13 4.62
C HIS A 309 5.59 12.44 5.06
N ASP A 310 4.85 11.44 5.46
CA ASP A 310 3.41 11.48 5.80
C ASP A 310 3.12 11.54 7.31
N ILE A 311 4.11 11.82 8.17
CA ILE A 311 3.90 11.81 9.63
C ILE A 311 2.84 12.80 10.11
N GLY A 312 2.57 13.85 9.35
CA GLY A 312 1.53 14.82 9.69
C GLY A 312 0.12 14.23 9.67
N LYS A 313 -0.11 13.18 8.88
CA LYS A 313 -1.39 12.44 8.88
C LYS A 313 -1.69 11.84 10.25
N ILE A 314 -0.66 11.46 11.02
CA ILE A 314 -0.82 10.95 12.40
C ILE A 314 -1.37 12.05 13.33
N VAL A 315 -0.91 13.29 13.13
CA VAL A 315 -1.39 14.45 13.91
C VAL A 315 -2.84 14.73 13.60
N LEU A 316 -3.18 14.83 12.31
CA LEU A 316 -4.53 15.18 11.88
C LEU A 316 -5.53 14.05 12.14
N ASP A 317 -5.09 12.80 12.13
CA ASP A 317 -5.96 11.65 12.39
C ASP A 317 -6.62 11.69 13.77
N GLN A 318 -5.96 12.29 14.77
CA GLN A 318 -6.54 12.45 16.10
C GLN A 318 -7.87 13.22 16.08
N TYR A 319 -8.06 14.10 15.09
CA TYR A 319 -9.28 14.89 14.94
C TYR A 319 -10.33 14.24 14.04
N ILE A 320 -9.88 13.41 13.09
CA ILE A 320 -10.77 12.80 12.10
C ILE A 320 -11.11 11.34 12.38
N PHE A 321 -10.42 10.72 13.33
CA PHE A 321 -10.70 9.33 13.73
C PHE A 321 -12.19 9.07 14.05
N PRO A 322 -12.94 9.96 14.72
CA PRO A 322 -14.36 9.74 14.97
C PRO A 322 -15.23 9.69 13.70
N PHE A 323 -14.72 10.19 12.58
CA PHE A 323 -15.37 10.24 11.26
C PHE A 323 -14.75 9.28 10.25
N ALA A 324 -13.88 8.39 10.71
CA ALA A 324 -13.14 7.45 9.87
C ALA A 324 -14.08 6.58 9.00
N PRO A 325 -13.70 6.28 7.77
CA PRO A 325 -12.53 6.70 7.00
C PRO A 325 -12.86 7.86 6.03
N PHE A 326 -13.20 9.03 6.57
CA PHE A 326 -13.76 10.16 5.85
C PHE A 326 -12.91 10.68 4.69
N PHE A 327 -11.65 11.02 4.95
CA PHE A 327 -10.79 11.59 3.90
C PHE A 327 -10.43 10.60 2.82
N TYR A 328 -10.20 9.35 3.17
CA TYR A 328 -9.96 8.30 2.20
C TYR A 328 -11.14 8.16 1.22
N ARG A 329 -12.36 8.10 1.74
CA ARG A 329 -13.56 8.00 0.90
C ARG A 329 -13.77 9.24 0.04
N LYS A 330 -13.58 10.43 0.60
CA LYS A 330 -13.73 11.69 -0.13
C LYS A 330 -12.72 11.82 -1.26
N ALA A 331 -11.45 11.55 -1.01
CA ALA A 331 -10.41 11.61 -2.02
C ALA A 331 -10.64 10.60 -3.15
N LEU A 332 -10.98 9.34 -2.82
CA LEU A 332 -11.24 8.29 -3.81
C LEU A 332 -12.55 8.48 -4.58
N MET A 333 -13.65 8.80 -3.89
CA MET A 333 -14.98 8.83 -4.53
C MET A 333 -15.25 10.14 -5.25
N GLU A 334 -14.69 11.26 -4.78
CA GLU A 334 -14.94 12.59 -5.35
C GLU A 334 -13.80 13.06 -6.26
N GLY A 335 -12.67 12.32 -6.33
CA GLY A 335 -11.46 12.74 -7.05
C GLY A 335 -10.88 14.05 -6.51
N ALA A 336 -11.19 14.38 -5.26
CA ALA A 336 -10.77 15.62 -4.63
C ALA A 336 -9.34 15.52 -4.10
N ASP A 337 -8.59 16.61 -4.23
CA ASP A 337 -7.27 16.72 -3.63
C ASP A 337 -7.33 16.60 -2.11
N LEU A 338 -6.48 15.75 -1.53
CA LEU A 338 -6.48 15.47 -0.10
C LEU A 338 -6.15 16.71 0.73
N LYS A 339 -5.15 17.50 0.32
CA LYS A 339 -4.73 18.71 1.03
C LYS A 339 -5.81 19.79 1.00
N GLU A 340 -6.53 19.89 -0.12
CA GLU A 340 -7.69 20.81 -0.19
C GLU A 340 -8.81 20.39 0.76
N LEU A 341 -9.10 19.09 0.85
CA LEU A 341 -10.07 18.58 1.81
C LEU A 341 -9.64 18.84 3.26
N GLU A 342 -8.38 18.57 3.60
CA GLU A 342 -7.83 18.82 4.92
C GLU A 342 -7.94 20.31 5.30
N ARG A 343 -7.50 21.20 4.45
CA ARG A 343 -7.61 22.64 4.67
C ARG A 343 -9.07 23.10 4.82
N LYS A 344 -9.95 22.54 4.00
CA LYS A 344 -11.38 22.85 4.06
C LYS A 344 -12.02 22.46 5.39
N TYR A 345 -11.72 21.27 5.89
CA TYR A 345 -12.37 20.72 7.08
C TYR A 345 -11.61 21.00 8.37
N LEU A 346 -10.28 21.00 8.33
CA LEU A 346 -9.44 21.14 9.52
C LEU A 346 -8.75 22.52 9.60
N GLY A 347 -8.64 23.24 8.49
CA GLY A 347 -7.95 24.53 8.42
C GLY A 347 -6.44 24.43 8.22
N ILE A 348 -5.90 23.20 8.19
CA ILE A 348 -4.48 22.88 8.01
C ILE A 348 -4.37 21.57 7.25
N ASP A 349 -3.32 21.38 6.45
CA ASP A 349 -3.04 20.11 5.79
C ASP A 349 -1.97 19.27 6.52
N HIS A 350 -1.85 18.00 6.11
CA HIS A 350 -0.89 17.07 6.75
C HIS A 350 0.56 17.47 6.52
N ALA A 351 0.90 18.14 5.43
CA ALA A 351 2.27 18.58 5.17
C ALA A 351 2.68 19.68 6.17
N GLU A 352 1.81 20.65 6.43
CA GLU A 352 2.02 21.69 7.42
C GLU A 352 2.03 21.12 8.86
N ALA A 353 1.08 20.23 9.19
CA ALA A 353 1.04 19.56 10.49
C ALA A 353 2.27 18.69 10.73
N GLY A 354 2.75 18.01 9.71
CA GLY A 354 3.96 17.21 9.72
C GLY A 354 5.23 18.03 9.89
N LYS A 355 5.30 19.20 9.25
CA LYS A 355 6.38 20.17 9.48
C LYS A 355 6.47 20.58 10.95
N LEU A 356 5.34 20.96 11.55
CA LEU A 356 5.29 21.34 12.98
C LEU A 356 5.74 20.17 13.88
N LEU A 357 5.34 18.95 13.58
CA LEU A 357 5.77 17.76 14.31
C LEU A 357 7.26 17.50 14.14
N GLY A 358 7.79 17.61 12.91
CA GLY A 358 9.20 17.43 12.61
C GLY A 358 10.10 18.46 13.30
N GLU A 359 9.67 19.72 13.33
CA GLU A 359 10.34 20.79 14.06
C GLU A 359 10.31 20.52 15.58
N TYR A 360 9.18 20.08 16.13
CA TYR A 360 9.05 19.74 17.55
C TYR A 360 9.93 18.55 17.95
N TRP A 361 10.09 17.56 17.07
CA TRP A 361 10.98 16.42 17.29
C TRP A 361 12.44 16.70 16.95
N HIS A 362 12.78 17.93 16.56
CA HIS A 362 14.13 18.32 16.14
C HIS A 362 14.71 17.46 15.01
N LEU A 363 13.85 17.08 14.04
CA LEU A 363 14.31 16.35 12.86
C LEU A 363 15.26 17.22 12.02
N PRO A 364 16.20 16.61 11.27
CA PRO A 364 17.04 17.34 10.34
C PRO A 364 16.22 18.20 9.35
N ALA A 365 16.73 19.39 9.02
CA ALA A 365 16.03 20.36 8.19
C ALA A 365 15.62 19.79 6.81
N GLU A 366 16.45 18.90 6.24
CA GLU A 366 16.20 18.24 4.97
C GLU A 366 15.00 17.28 5.05
N ILE A 367 14.85 16.59 6.18
CA ILE A 367 13.68 15.73 6.44
C ILE A 367 12.42 16.58 6.59
N VAL A 368 12.52 17.69 7.33
CA VAL A 368 11.40 18.64 7.50
C VAL A 368 10.99 19.24 6.17
N GLU A 369 11.95 19.57 5.29
CA GLU A 369 11.65 20.04 3.93
C GLU A 369 10.85 18.99 3.14
N VAL A 370 11.26 17.73 3.20
CA VAL A 370 10.53 16.64 2.52
C VAL A 370 9.11 16.53 3.04
N ILE A 371 8.92 16.51 4.36
CA ILE A 371 7.59 16.43 4.97
C ILE A 371 6.69 17.58 4.50
N GLU A 372 7.24 18.79 4.40
CA GLU A 372 6.49 19.97 3.94
C GLU A 372 6.15 19.92 2.45
N LYS A 373 7.04 19.37 1.61
CA LYS A 373 6.99 19.55 0.14
C LYS A 373 6.74 18.27 -0.68
N HIS A 374 6.52 17.12 -0.07
CA HIS A 374 6.43 15.84 -0.77
C HIS A 374 5.27 15.71 -1.79
N GLU A 375 4.37 16.68 -1.85
CA GLU A 375 3.28 16.78 -2.82
C GLU A 375 3.29 18.10 -3.62
N ASP A 376 4.28 18.97 -3.40
CA ASP A 376 4.36 20.29 -4.06
C ASP A 376 5.01 20.21 -5.45
N VAL A 377 4.28 19.66 -6.41
CA VAL A 377 4.76 19.48 -7.80
C VAL A 377 5.11 20.82 -8.45
N GLU A 378 4.38 21.90 -8.16
CA GLU A 378 4.57 23.22 -8.79
C GLU A 378 5.96 23.81 -8.49
N ASN A 379 6.49 23.57 -7.30
CA ASN A 379 7.81 24.03 -6.88
C ASN A 379 8.92 22.99 -7.02
N PHE A 380 8.67 21.88 -7.75
CA PHE A 380 9.62 20.77 -7.90
C PHE A 380 11.04 21.22 -8.26
N SER A 381 11.20 22.17 -9.19
CA SER A 381 12.52 22.65 -9.64
C SER A 381 13.38 23.25 -8.52
N LYS A 382 12.74 23.82 -7.49
CA LYS A 382 13.38 24.53 -6.37
C LYS A 382 13.71 23.62 -5.17
N MET A 383 13.23 22.38 -5.18
CA MET A 383 13.41 21.44 -4.09
C MET A 383 14.83 20.89 -4.02
N SER A 384 15.22 20.43 -2.83
CA SER A 384 16.43 19.63 -2.66
C SER A 384 16.35 18.32 -3.46
N PRO A 385 17.49 17.70 -3.80
CA PRO A 385 17.48 16.41 -4.51
C PRO A 385 16.68 15.33 -3.77
N VAL A 386 16.78 15.27 -2.46
CA VAL A 386 16.04 14.30 -1.64
C VAL A 386 14.54 14.55 -1.68
N ALA A 387 14.10 15.82 -1.57
CA ALA A 387 12.69 16.18 -1.65
C ALA A 387 12.10 15.83 -3.03
N LYS A 388 12.84 16.06 -4.12
CA LYS A 388 12.46 15.63 -5.47
C LYS A 388 12.28 14.12 -5.56
N THR A 389 13.24 13.37 -5.01
CA THR A 389 13.22 11.90 -5.03
C THR A 389 12.00 11.37 -4.27
N VAL A 390 11.72 11.89 -3.08
CA VAL A 390 10.58 11.43 -2.27
C VAL A 390 9.24 11.83 -2.90
N LEU A 391 9.13 13.02 -3.50
CA LEU A 391 7.93 13.41 -4.23
C LEU A 391 7.61 12.41 -5.36
N ILE A 392 8.62 12.06 -6.18
CA ILE A 392 8.46 11.06 -7.24
C ILE A 392 8.07 9.69 -6.64
N ALA A 393 8.76 9.27 -5.59
CA ALA A 393 8.48 8.01 -4.92
C ALA A 393 7.04 7.97 -4.36
N ASN A 394 6.57 9.06 -3.74
CA ASN A 394 5.21 9.19 -3.24
C ASN A 394 4.16 9.13 -4.36
N MET A 395 4.39 9.82 -5.48
CA MET A 395 3.50 9.74 -6.65
C MET A 395 3.35 8.31 -7.15
N ILE A 396 4.46 7.55 -7.23
CA ILE A 396 4.46 6.15 -7.65
C ILE A 396 3.76 5.28 -6.59
N ALA A 397 4.11 5.45 -5.30
CA ALA A 397 3.50 4.69 -4.20
C ALA A 397 1.98 4.89 -4.12
N SER A 398 1.50 6.11 -4.33
CA SER A 398 0.07 6.44 -4.32
C SER A 398 -0.68 5.76 -5.46
N ARG A 399 -0.07 5.65 -6.65
CA ARG A 399 -0.64 4.90 -7.79
C ARG A 399 -0.61 3.41 -7.53
N PHE A 400 0.48 2.89 -6.99
CA PHE A 400 0.62 1.48 -6.62
C PHE A 400 -0.45 1.05 -5.59
N ALA A 401 -0.76 1.89 -4.63
CA ALA A 401 -1.82 1.64 -3.65
C ALA A 401 -3.22 1.49 -4.28
N VAL A 402 -3.45 2.10 -5.44
CA VAL A 402 -4.73 2.05 -6.16
C VAL A 402 -4.77 0.89 -7.18
N GLN A 403 -3.66 0.53 -7.81
CA GLN A 403 -3.63 -0.37 -8.96
C GLN A 403 -2.88 -1.69 -8.75
N ASN A 404 -2.24 -1.92 -7.62
CA ASN A 404 -1.51 -3.13 -7.17
C ASN A 404 -0.51 -3.77 -8.14
N SER A 405 -0.30 -3.24 -9.32
CA SER A 405 0.63 -3.78 -10.31
C SER A 405 1.42 -2.65 -10.96
N LEU A 406 2.73 -2.67 -10.76
CA LEU A 406 3.64 -1.80 -11.49
C LEU A 406 3.60 -2.08 -13.01
N SER A 407 3.20 -3.28 -13.42
CA SER A 407 3.10 -3.64 -14.84
C SER A 407 1.89 -3.02 -15.53
N SER A 408 0.79 -2.76 -14.82
CA SER A 408 -0.36 -2.01 -15.34
C SER A 408 -0.16 -0.49 -15.24
N MET A 409 0.85 -0.06 -14.50
CA MET A 409 1.26 1.33 -14.42
C MET A 409 2.04 1.71 -15.67
N LEU A 410 1.34 2.24 -16.65
CA LEU A 410 2.03 2.99 -17.70
C LEU A 410 2.62 4.23 -17.02
N LEU A 411 3.94 4.38 -17.06
CA LEU A 411 4.61 5.63 -16.66
C LEU A 411 4.02 6.86 -17.37
N ALA A 412 3.32 6.63 -18.50
CA ALA A 412 2.52 7.62 -19.19
C ALA A 412 1.35 8.19 -18.37
N ASP A 413 0.85 7.47 -17.38
CA ASP A 413 -0.26 7.94 -16.54
C ASP A 413 0.20 8.86 -15.39
N ILE A 414 1.50 8.98 -15.17
CA ILE A 414 2.07 9.94 -14.24
C ILE A 414 2.44 11.19 -15.02
N ASP A 415 1.87 12.33 -14.64
CA ASP A 415 2.27 13.60 -15.24
C ASP A 415 3.68 14.01 -14.79
N PHE A 416 4.66 13.62 -15.58
CA PHE A 416 6.06 13.99 -15.38
C PHE A 416 6.42 15.35 -15.99
N SER A 417 5.46 16.14 -16.48
CA SER A 417 5.76 17.38 -17.21
C SER A 417 6.59 18.36 -16.38
N GLU A 418 6.23 18.57 -15.12
CA GLU A 418 6.97 19.44 -14.20
C GLU A 418 8.24 18.77 -13.68
N ILE A 419 8.21 17.48 -13.42
CA ILE A 419 9.37 16.68 -12.99
C ILE A 419 10.44 16.69 -14.08
N LYS A 420 10.06 16.51 -15.34
CA LYS A 420 10.97 16.54 -16.48
C LYS A 420 11.68 17.89 -16.65
N LYS A 421 11.03 18.99 -16.29
CA LYS A 421 11.67 20.32 -16.30
C LYS A 421 12.75 20.46 -15.22
N GLY A 422 12.63 19.74 -14.12
CA GLY A 422 13.54 19.79 -12.97
C GLY A 422 14.67 18.75 -12.98
N LEU A 423 14.69 17.82 -13.95
CA LEU A 423 15.70 16.78 -14.10
C LEU A 423 16.48 16.99 -15.41
N SER A 424 17.78 16.63 -15.40
CA SER A 424 18.51 16.47 -16.67
C SER A 424 17.93 15.31 -17.47
N VAL A 425 18.12 15.34 -18.80
CA VAL A 425 17.65 14.25 -19.67
C VAL A 425 18.24 12.90 -19.24
N GLU A 426 19.50 12.86 -18.84
CA GLU A 426 20.18 11.66 -18.37
C GLU A 426 19.55 11.15 -17.04
N MET A 427 19.30 12.04 -16.09
CA MET A 427 18.64 11.69 -14.81
C MET A 427 17.24 11.16 -15.04
N PHE A 428 16.49 11.73 -15.97
CA PHE A 428 15.15 11.25 -16.32
C PHE A 428 15.19 9.82 -16.90
N TYR A 429 16.13 9.53 -17.80
CA TYR A 429 16.28 8.16 -18.33
C TYR A 429 16.70 7.16 -17.26
N ARG A 430 17.62 7.51 -16.35
CA ARG A 430 18.00 6.65 -15.21
C ARG A 430 16.82 6.39 -14.28
N LEU A 431 16.00 7.38 -14.02
CA LEU A 431 14.77 7.25 -13.23
C LEU A 431 13.82 6.23 -13.88
N VAL A 432 13.51 6.39 -15.16
CA VAL A 432 12.63 5.48 -15.91
C VAL A 432 13.18 4.06 -15.91
N GLU A 433 14.48 3.89 -16.09
CA GLU A 433 15.15 2.59 -16.05
C GLU A 433 15.07 1.95 -14.66
N SER A 434 15.30 2.72 -13.59
CA SER A 434 15.19 2.22 -12.21
C SER A 434 13.77 1.78 -11.85
N ILE A 435 12.76 2.52 -12.28
CA ILE A 435 11.36 2.15 -12.07
C ILE A 435 11.02 0.88 -12.87
N SER A 436 11.55 0.71 -14.07
CA SER A 436 11.35 -0.50 -14.88
C SER A 436 11.98 -1.73 -14.22
N THR A 437 13.12 -1.58 -13.57
CA THR A 437 13.76 -2.70 -12.83
C THR A 437 12.98 -3.09 -11.57
N LEU A 438 12.29 -2.15 -10.94
CA LEU A 438 11.39 -2.44 -9.82
C LEU A 438 10.21 -3.35 -10.21
N GLN A 439 9.78 -3.33 -11.48
CA GLN A 439 8.74 -4.25 -11.98
C GLN A 439 9.12 -5.74 -11.83
N HIS A 440 10.40 -6.04 -11.70
CA HIS A 440 10.92 -7.41 -11.53
C HIS A 440 11.29 -7.76 -10.08
N VAL A 441 11.23 -6.79 -9.15
CA VAL A 441 11.66 -6.95 -7.75
C VAL A 441 10.49 -6.86 -6.77
N VAL A 442 9.39 -6.25 -7.16
CA VAL A 442 8.12 -6.14 -6.45
C VAL A 442 7.08 -7.00 -7.14
#